data_de6f37cbe168784ec6357237a3b64775
#
_entry.id   de6f37cbe168784ec6357237a3b64775
#
_cell.length_a   1.000
_cell.length_b   1.000
_cell.length_c   1.000
_cell.angle_alpha   90.00
_cell.angle_beta   90.00
_cell.angle_gamma   90.00
#
_symmetry.space_group_name_H-M   'P 1'
#
loop_
_entity.id
_entity.type
_entity.pdbx_description
1 polymer ?
#
loop_
_entity_poly.entity_id
_entity_poly.type
_entity_poly.pdbx_seq_one_letter_code
_entity_poly.pdbx_strand_id
1 'polypeptide(L)'
;MKKIKIGVVEILGYIGIIIWVAIIFLREYNLSDNRVYLFFIGILPNLAAAWGTTMFAKWIVIFVCKRSITVKIHLLLCMGIIAFAFGSEIVHDLFLSSPFDVYDMLITFIAQIIMFLTPILTKDKYFSNYD
;
A
#
# COMPACT_ATOMS: atom_id res chain seq x y z
N MET A 1 20.03 -13.25 13.82
CA MET A 1 18.73 -12.91 13.12
C MET A 1 18.24 -11.55 13.60
N LYS A 2 18.07 -10.57 12.69
CA LYS A 2 17.41 -9.30 13.06
C LYS A 2 15.94 -9.62 13.38
N LYS A 3 15.51 -9.43 14.63
CA LYS A 3 14.09 -9.58 15.00
C LYS A 3 13.27 -8.53 14.27
N ILE A 4 12.19 -8.96 13.61
CA ILE A 4 11.18 -8.02 13.09
C ILE A 4 10.59 -7.34 14.32
N LYS A 5 10.81 -6.05 14.43
CA LYS A 5 10.11 -5.25 15.40
C LYS A 5 8.92 -4.66 14.68
N ILE A 6 7.73 -4.73 15.23
CA ILE A 6 6.50 -4.18 14.66
C ILE A 6 6.52 -2.67 14.80
N GLY A 7 6.65 -1.96 13.69
CA GLY A 7 6.52 -0.51 13.61
C GLY A 7 5.18 -0.11 13.00
N VAL A 8 5.00 1.18 12.78
CA VAL A 8 3.73 1.71 12.23
C VAL A 8 3.50 1.24 10.79
N VAL A 9 4.56 1.07 10.01
CA VAL A 9 4.48 0.55 8.63
C VAL A 9 3.92 -0.89 8.61
N GLU A 10 4.35 -1.72 9.56
CA GLU A 10 3.83 -3.08 9.71
C GLU A 10 2.37 -3.07 10.14
N ILE A 11 1.99 -2.19 11.08
CA ILE A 11 0.60 -2.06 11.52
C ILE A 11 -0.30 -1.68 10.33
N LEU A 12 0.07 -0.65 9.56
CA LEU A 12 -0.69 -0.24 8.38
C LEU A 12 -0.73 -1.35 7.32
N GLY A 13 0.38 -2.06 7.10
CA GLY A 13 0.43 -3.19 6.19
C GLY A 13 -0.51 -4.32 6.59
N TYR A 14 -0.55 -4.69 7.86
CA TYR A 14 -1.50 -5.70 8.37
C TYR A 14 -2.96 -5.24 8.27
N ILE A 15 -3.25 -3.97 8.57
CA ILE A 15 -4.58 -3.39 8.36
C ILE A 15 -4.95 -3.49 6.88
N GLY A 16 -4.03 -3.18 5.96
CA GLY A 16 -4.25 -3.34 4.52
C GLY A 16 -4.61 -4.78 4.15
N ILE A 17 -3.87 -5.77 4.65
CA ILE A 17 -4.16 -7.19 4.40
C ILE A 17 -5.55 -7.57 4.91
N ILE A 18 -5.92 -7.13 6.12
CA ILE A 18 -7.24 -7.41 6.71
C ILE A 18 -8.35 -6.78 5.84
N ILE A 19 -8.19 -5.53 5.42
CA ILE A 19 -9.13 -4.85 4.51
C ILE A 19 -9.26 -5.63 3.20
N TRP A 20 -8.15 -6.04 2.62
CA TRP A 20 -8.15 -6.77 1.35
C TRP A 20 -8.93 -8.09 1.44
N VAL A 21 -8.65 -8.88 2.49
CA VAL A 21 -9.39 -10.13 2.76
C VAL A 21 -10.87 -9.86 2.99
N ALA A 22 -11.22 -8.86 3.82
CA ALA A 22 -12.61 -8.50 4.09
C ALA A 22 -13.36 -8.13 2.80
N ILE A 23 -12.72 -7.38 1.88
CA ILE A 23 -13.35 -6.97 0.62
C ILE A 23 -13.58 -8.16 -0.31
N ILE A 24 -12.69 -9.14 -0.35
CA ILE A 24 -12.92 -10.38 -1.11
C ILE A 24 -14.24 -11.02 -0.69
N PHE A 25 -14.42 -11.20 0.63
CA PHE A 25 -15.68 -11.76 1.17
C PHE A 25 -16.89 -10.87 0.87
N LEU A 26 -16.78 -9.56 1.08
CA LEU A 26 -17.88 -8.62 0.83
C LEU A 26 -18.32 -8.59 -0.65
N ARG A 27 -17.39 -8.75 -1.60
CA ARG A 27 -17.70 -8.87 -3.02
C ARG A 27 -18.45 -10.16 -3.36
N GLU A 28 -18.06 -11.27 -2.74
CA GLU A 28 -18.70 -12.55 -2.98
C GLU A 28 -20.15 -12.58 -2.51
N TYR A 29 -20.45 -11.95 -1.38
CA TYR A 29 -21.80 -11.94 -0.82
C TYR A 29 -22.73 -10.86 -1.37
N ASN A 30 -22.22 -9.90 -2.15
CA ASN A 30 -22.96 -8.81 -2.78
C ASN A 30 -24.06 -8.20 -1.89
N LEU A 31 -23.63 -7.68 -0.73
CA LEU A 31 -24.52 -7.29 0.37
C LEU A 31 -25.41 -6.08 0.09
N SER A 32 -25.12 -5.27 -0.93
CA SER A 32 -25.86 -4.04 -1.21
C SER A 32 -25.62 -3.51 -2.63
N ASP A 33 -26.67 -3.05 -3.28
CA ASP A 33 -26.63 -2.34 -4.58
C ASP A 33 -26.45 -0.82 -4.41
N ASN A 34 -26.17 -0.36 -3.19
CA ASN A 34 -25.94 1.06 -2.91
C ASN A 34 -24.67 1.54 -3.63
N ARG A 35 -24.79 2.62 -4.42
CA ARG A 35 -23.69 3.19 -5.21
C ARG A 35 -22.47 3.57 -4.35
N VAL A 36 -22.69 4.09 -3.15
CA VAL A 36 -21.62 4.45 -2.22
C VAL A 36 -20.88 3.21 -1.75
N TYR A 37 -21.60 2.15 -1.40
CA TYR A 37 -21.01 0.87 -1.02
C TYR A 37 -20.17 0.27 -2.16
N LEU A 38 -20.73 0.22 -3.37
CA LEU A 38 -20.01 -0.30 -4.55
C LEU A 38 -18.75 0.52 -4.88
N PHE A 39 -18.81 1.83 -4.72
CA PHE A 39 -17.65 2.71 -4.89
C PHE A 39 -16.53 2.36 -3.90
N PHE A 40 -16.84 2.27 -2.61
CA PHE A 40 -15.83 1.91 -1.60
C PHE A 40 -15.25 0.51 -1.80
N ILE A 41 -16.08 -0.47 -2.13
CA ILE A 41 -15.61 -1.84 -2.46
C ILE A 41 -14.72 -1.84 -3.71
N GLY A 42 -14.94 -0.90 -4.63
CA GLY A 42 -14.08 -0.72 -5.81
C GLY A 42 -12.69 -0.23 -5.44
N ILE A 43 -12.58 0.85 -4.68
CA ILE A 43 -11.33 1.56 -4.42
C ILE A 43 -10.49 1.02 -3.26
N LEU A 44 -11.12 0.47 -2.22
CA LEU A 44 -10.41 -0.01 -1.02
C LEU A 44 -9.37 -1.11 -1.27
N PRO A 45 -9.52 -2.03 -2.24
CA PRO A 45 -8.46 -2.97 -2.58
C PRO A 45 -7.15 -2.32 -2.97
N ASN A 46 -7.18 -1.18 -3.64
CA ASN A 46 -5.97 -0.45 -4.04
C ASN A 46 -5.27 0.19 -2.85
N LEU A 47 -6.01 0.76 -1.90
CA LEU A 47 -5.46 1.21 -0.62
C LEU A 47 -4.81 0.04 0.14
N ALA A 48 -5.52 -1.06 0.25
CA ALA A 48 -5.07 -2.25 0.95
C ALA A 48 -3.80 -2.85 0.30
N ALA A 49 -3.79 -2.97 -1.04
CA ALA A 49 -2.63 -3.42 -1.79
C ALA A 49 -1.44 -2.47 -1.62
N ALA A 50 -1.66 -1.16 -1.67
CA ALA A 50 -0.62 -0.16 -1.49
C ALA A 50 0.08 -0.29 -0.13
N TRP A 51 -0.68 -0.47 0.96
CA TRP A 51 -0.12 -0.64 2.31
C TRP A 51 0.58 -1.99 2.48
N GLY A 52 -0.03 -3.07 2.02
CA GLY A 52 0.54 -4.41 2.10
C GLY A 52 1.85 -4.52 1.31
N THR A 53 1.87 -4.05 0.07
CA THR A 53 3.05 -4.10 -0.79
C THR A 53 4.20 -3.25 -0.26
N THR A 54 3.93 -2.09 0.33
CA THR A 54 4.97 -1.25 0.95
C THR A 54 5.59 -1.96 2.16
N MET A 55 4.79 -2.61 3.00
CA MET A 55 5.30 -3.42 4.11
C MET A 55 6.18 -4.56 3.60
N PHE A 56 5.76 -5.31 2.59
CA PHE A 56 6.56 -6.39 2.01
C PHE A 56 7.84 -5.87 1.36
N ALA A 57 7.78 -4.77 0.62
CA ALA A 57 8.96 -4.14 0.01
C ALA A 57 9.98 -3.71 1.09
N LYS A 58 9.51 -3.13 2.20
CA LYS A 58 10.34 -2.83 3.36
C LYS A 58 11.03 -4.08 3.92
N TRP A 59 10.31 -5.19 4.04
CA TRP A 59 10.91 -6.46 4.51
C TRP A 59 11.97 -6.98 3.54
N ILE A 60 11.73 -6.90 2.23
CA ILE A 60 12.73 -7.28 1.24
C ILE A 60 14.02 -6.47 1.43
N VAL A 61 13.92 -5.16 1.61
CA VAL A 61 15.09 -4.30 1.86
C VAL A 61 15.83 -4.73 3.11
N ILE A 62 15.14 -5.03 4.21
CA ILE A 62 15.76 -5.40 5.48
C ILE A 62 16.39 -6.80 5.41
N PHE A 63 15.68 -7.80 4.88
CA PHE A 63 16.10 -9.21 4.97
C PHE A 63 16.93 -9.67 3.79
N VAL A 64 16.62 -9.21 2.57
CA VAL A 64 17.31 -9.62 1.35
C VAL A 64 18.48 -8.68 1.07
N CYS A 65 18.23 -7.38 1.04
CA CYS A 65 19.28 -6.39 0.79
C CYS A 65 20.13 -6.10 2.03
N LYS A 66 19.73 -6.58 3.22
CA LYS A 66 20.42 -6.39 4.52
C LYS A 66 20.68 -4.91 4.87
N ARG A 67 19.84 -4.02 4.34
CA ARG A 67 19.92 -2.58 4.57
C ARG A 67 18.98 -2.14 5.68
N SER A 68 19.35 -1.09 6.40
CA SER A 68 18.45 -0.37 7.29
C SER A 68 17.54 0.54 6.50
N ILE A 69 16.32 0.76 6.99
CA ILE A 69 15.37 1.68 6.35
C ILE A 69 15.70 3.10 6.83
N THR A 70 16.07 3.95 5.91
CA THR A 70 16.16 5.41 6.09
C THR A 70 14.92 6.07 5.52
N VAL A 71 14.65 7.34 5.90
CA VAL A 71 13.54 8.11 5.32
C VAL A 71 13.63 8.16 3.79
N LYS A 72 14.85 8.31 3.25
CA LYS A 72 15.08 8.31 1.80
C LYS A 72 14.71 6.98 1.15
N ILE A 73 15.11 5.86 1.74
CA ILE A 73 14.75 4.53 1.23
C ILE A 73 13.25 4.32 1.31
N HIS A 74 12.61 4.74 2.41
CA HIS A 74 11.16 4.63 2.56
C HIS A 74 10.41 5.48 1.52
N LEU A 75 10.87 6.69 1.26
CA LEU A 75 10.32 7.54 0.18
C LEU A 75 10.45 6.84 -1.18
N LEU A 76 11.60 6.26 -1.48
CA LEU A 76 11.82 5.53 -2.73
C LEU A 76 10.90 4.30 -2.86
N LEU A 77 10.63 3.60 -1.75
CA LEU A 77 9.66 2.51 -1.74
C LEU A 77 8.24 3.01 -2.06
N CYS A 78 7.78 4.07 -1.40
CA CYS A 78 6.47 4.65 -1.66
C CYS A 78 6.32 5.13 -3.11
N MET A 79 7.33 5.83 -3.64
CA MET A 79 7.35 6.27 -5.03
C MET A 79 7.38 5.10 -6.02
N GLY A 80 8.13 4.05 -5.71
CA GLY A 80 8.18 2.82 -6.50
C GLY A 80 6.81 2.13 -6.59
N ILE A 81 6.06 2.07 -5.48
CA ILE A 81 4.71 1.49 -5.47
C ILE A 81 3.74 2.33 -6.31
N ILE A 82 3.82 3.66 -6.22
CA ILE A 82 3.00 4.55 -7.08
C ILE A 82 3.33 4.33 -8.55
N ALA A 83 4.61 4.28 -8.91
CA ALA A 83 5.05 4.05 -10.28
C ALA A 83 4.60 2.67 -10.81
N PHE A 84 4.67 1.63 -9.96
CA PHE A 84 4.21 0.30 -10.30
C PHE A 84 2.69 0.26 -10.52
N ALA A 85 1.91 0.90 -9.64
CA ALA A 85 0.45 0.99 -9.79
C ALA A 85 0.07 1.73 -11.08
N PHE A 86 0.74 2.85 -11.38
CA PHE A 86 0.52 3.59 -12.63
C PHE A 86 0.85 2.74 -13.87
N GLY A 87 1.98 2.04 -13.85
CA GLY A 87 2.35 1.12 -14.93
C GLY A 87 1.34 -0.02 -15.11
N SER A 88 0.82 -0.56 -14.00
CA SER A 88 -0.23 -1.59 -14.02
C SER A 88 -1.52 -1.08 -14.68
N GLU A 89 -1.96 0.14 -14.36
CA GLU A 89 -3.15 0.75 -14.96
C GLU A 89 -2.97 0.97 -16.47
N ILE A 90 -1.81 1.42 -16.92
CA ILE A 90 -1.50 1.55 -18.34
C ILE A 90 -1.55 0.19 -19.04
N VAL A 91 -1.00 -0.85 -18.43
CA VAL A 91 -1.04 -2.22 -18.99
C VAL A 91 -2.48 -2.72 -19.09
N HIS A 92 -3.30 -2.48 -18.07
CA HIS A 92 -4.71 -2.85 -18.09
C HIS A 92 -5.49 -2.14 -19.20
N ASP A 93 -5.27 -0.84 -19.39
CA ASP A 93 -5.92 -0.06 -20.44
C ASP A 93 -5.50 -0.53 -21.85
N LEU A 94 -4.20 -0.72 -22.07
CA LEU A 94 -3.68 -1.09 -23.39
C LEU A 94 -3.90 -2.55 -23.81
N PHE A 95 -3.83 -3.48 -22.86
CA PHE A 95 -3.79 -4.92 -23.17
C PHE A 95 -5.01 -5.70 -22.69
N LEU A 96 -5.73 -5.22 -21.68
CA LEU A 96 -6.86 -5.92 -21.09
C LEU A 96 -8.21 -5.23 -21.37
N SER A 97 -8.22 -4.18 -22.19
CA SER A 97 -9.43 -3.41 -22.53
C SER A 97 -10.18 -2.92 -21.28
N SER A 98 -9.46 -2.67 -20.20
CA SER A 98 -9.99 -2.12 -18.96
C SER A 98 -9.60 -0.64 -18.90
N PRO A 99 -10.56 0.30 -18.91
CA PRO A 99 -10.26 1.74 -18.93
C PRO A 99 -9.42 2.13 -17.72
N PHE A 100 -8.50 3.08 -17.92
CA PHE A 100 -7.68 3.65 -16.86
C PHE A 100 -8.56 4.24 -15.75
N ASP A 101 -8.42 3.74 -14.52
CA ASP A 101 -9.20 4.20 -13.38
C ASP A 101 -8.43 5.26 -12.56
N VAL A 102 -8.86 6.51 -12.72
CA VAL A 102 -8.28 7.65 -12.00
C VAL A 102 -8.50 7.53 -10.48
N TYR A 103 -9.63 6.96 -10.05
CA TYR A 103 -9.92 6.81 -8.61
C TYR A 103 -9.00 5.79 -7.96
N ASP A 104 -8.67 4.71 -8.65
CA ASP A 104 -7.72 3.71 -8.18
C ASP A 104 -6.31 4.31 -8.00
N MET A 105 -5.90 5.17 -8.93
CA MET A 105 -4.64 5.90 -8.80
C MET A 105 -4.66 6.92 -7.67
N LEU A 106 -5.76 7.65 -7.53
CA LEU A 106 -5.90 8.65 -6.48
C LEU A 106 -5.84 8.00 -5.08
N ILE A 107 -6.56 6.91 -4.87
CA ILE A 107 -6.55 6.20 -3.58
C ILE A 107 -5.19 5.59 -3.28
N THR A 108 -4.50 5.04 -4.29
CA THR A 108 -3.13 4.54 -4.15
C THR A 108 -2.17 5.66 -3.74
N PHE A 109 -2.29 6.83 -4.35
CA PHE A 109 -1.48 8.00 -4.01
C PHE A 109 -1.73 8.46 -2.57
N ILE A 110 -2.99 8.59 -2.16
CA ILE A 110 -3.37 8.94 -0.78
C ILE A 110 -2.84 7.89 0.21
N ALA A 111 -2.98 6.62 -0.11
CA ALA A 111 -2.48 5.52 0.71
C ALA A 111 -0.97 5.61 0.92
N GLN A 112 -0.20 5.98 -0.11
CA GLN A 112 1.25 6.13 -0.02
C GLN A 112 1.66 7.40 0.74
N ILE A 113 0.91 8.49 0.65
CA ILE A 113 1.13 9.67 1.50
C ILE A 113 0.96 9.28 2.98
N ILE A 114 -0.10 8.59 3.33
CA ILE A 114 -0.34 8.12 4.70
C ILE A 114 0.80 7.20 5.14
N MET A 115 1.18 6.23 4.31
CA MET A 115 2.25 5.28 4.59
C MET A 115 3.60 5.97 4.79
N PHE A 116 3.88 7.04 4.04
CA PHE A 116 5.10 7.81 4.15
C PHE A 116 5.13 8.70 5.39
N LEU A 117 4.06 9.46 5.61
CA LEU A 117 4.03 10.47 6.68
C LEU A 117 3.87 9.86 8.08
N THR A 118 3.08 8.79 8.22
CA THR A 118 2.75 8.24 9.54
C THR A 118 3.99 7.84 10.35
N PRO A 119 4.95 7.08 9.83
CA PRO A 119 6.15 6.73 10.60
C PRO A 119 7.05 7.91 10.91
N ILE A 120 7.04 8.96 10.07
CA ILE A 120 7.80 10.20 10.32
C ILE A 120 7.16 10.97 11.49
N LEU A 121 5.85 11.16 11.44
CA LEU A 121 5.11 11.91 12.47
C LEU A 121 5.10 11.17 13.82
N THR A 122 5.06 9.87 13.82
CA THR A 122 5.10 9.03 15.03
C THR A 122 6.52 8.81 15.56
N LYS A 123 7.54 9.36 14.88
CA LYS A 123 8.97 9.15 15.22
C LYS A 123 9.29 7.67 15.38
N ASP A 124 8.85 6.86 14.42
CA ASP A 124 9.02 5.41 14.46
C ASP A 124 10.53 5.08 14.54
N LYS A 125 10.93 4.39 15.62
CA LYS A 125 12.33 4.00 15.92
C LYS A 125 12.99 3.12 14.84
N TYR A 126 12.25 2.79 13.79
CA TYR A 126 12.74 1.99 12.65
C TYR A 126 13.49 2.79 11.60
N PHE A 127 13.29 4.10 11.55
CA PHE A 127 14.15 4.94 10.76
C PHE A 127 15.43 5.15 11.55
N SER A 128 16.45 4.33 11.27
CA SER A 128 17.77 4.59 11.80
C SER A 128 18.23 5.93 11.23
N ASN A 129 18.35 6.89 12.12
CA ASN A 129 18.97 8.20 11.97
C ASN A 129 18.33 9.10 10.90
N TYR A 130 17.66 10.11 11.41
CA TYR A 130 17.45 11.38 10.75
C TYR A 130 18.81 12.12 10.67
N ASP A 131 19.71 11.62 9.80
CA ASP A 131 20.92 12.34 9.42
C ASP A 131 20.84 12.71 7.95
#